data_71a66af7661017eb623ce1b2afc07c24
#
_entry.id   71a66af7661017eb623ce1b2afc07c24
#
_cell.length_a   1.000
_cell.length_b   1.000
_cell.length_c   1.000
_cell.angle_alpha   90.00
_cell.angle_beta   90.00
_cell.angle_gamma   90.00
#
_symmetry.space_group_name_H-M   'P 1'
#
loop_
_entity.id
_entity.type
_entity.pdbx_description
1 polymer ?
#
loop_
_entity_poly.entity_id
_entity_poly.type
_entity_poly.pdbx_seq_one_letter_code
_entity_poly.pdbx_strand_id
1 'polypeptide(L)'
;MRSTKTVHVISAHAEGEVGDVIVGGVAPPPGATLWEQRSFIAEDQTLRNFVLNEPRGGVFRHVNLLVPPKHPDADMGFIIMEPEFTPPMSGSNSICVATVLLDSGILPMQEPETHLTLEAPGGLVRVRADCRDGKAERIYVQNVPSFAREIGVPLNVPGIGTLHVDTAYGGDSFVVVQAADLELEICETEAKTLAQIGSRILDAANEQLGFAHPTNPDWAHISFCAFCGPLTSTPTGLRSRSAVTIQPGKVDRSPTGTAVSARMALMLAKGQMTADQDFEAISLIGSSFKGRIAAQTTVGDVAAIVPEISGRGWITGTHQHMLDPDDPWPTGYRLSDTWGA
;
A
#
# COMPACT_ATOMS: atom_id res chain seq x y z
N MET A 1 32.31 5.24 18.16
CA MET A 1 31.14 5.49 17.30
C MET A 1 30.45 6.73 17.80
N ARG A 2 30.16 7.72 16.93
CA ARG A 2 29.54 8.98 17.29
C ARG A 2 28.22 9.08 16.50
N SER A 3 27.09 9.16 17.20
CA SER A 3 25.77 9.28 16.57
C SER A 3 24.85 10.11 17.45
N THR A 4 24.06 10.99 16.82
CA THR A 4 23.01 11.78 17.49
C THR A 4 21.64 11.12 17.36
N LYS A 5 21.48 10.12 16.45
CA LYS A 5 20.24 9.41 16.19
C LYS A 5 20.57 7.96 15.80
N THR A 6 19.87 7.02 16.38
CA THR A 6 19.95 5.60 16.00
C THR A 6 18.52 5.06 15.85
N VAL A 7 18.19 4.54 14.68
CA VAL A 7 16.88 3.96 14.35
C VAL A 7 17.07 2.49 14.02
N HIS A 8 16.35 1.61 14.72
CA HIS A 8 16.40 0.16 14.51
C HIS A 8 15.33 -0.25 13.51
N VAL A 9 15.74 -0.92 12.45
CA VAL A 9 14.88 -1.32 11.33
C VAL A 9 15.03 -2.82 11.08
N ILE A 10 13.91 -3.50 10.93
CA ILE A 10 13.85 -4.85 10.35
C ILE A 10 13.31 -4.69 8.93
N SER A 11 14.13 -5.06 7.95
CA SER A 11 13.76 -5.01 6.55
C SER A 11 12.96 -6.24 6.16
N ALA A 12 11.86 -6.02 5.45
CA ALA A 12 10.99 -7.06 4.94
C ALA A 12 10.45 -6.70 3.55
N HIS A 13 9.90 -7.68 2.85
CA HIS A 13 9.06 -7.44 1.69
C HIS A 13 7.81 -8.34 1.71
N ALA A 14 6.74 -7.87 1.10
CA ALA A 14 5.53 -8.64 0.86
C ALA A 14 5.33 -8.80 -0.65
N GLU A 15 5.45 -10.05 -1.14
CA GLU A 15 5.33 -10.38 -2.56
C GLU A 15 6.16 -9.45 -3.47
N GLY A 16 7.36 -9.04 -2.99
CA GLY A 16 8.31 -8.20 -3.72
C GLY A 16 8.33 -6.73 -3.35
N GLU A 17 7.25 -6.16 -2.81
CA GLU A 17 7.27 -4.76 -2.35
C GLU A 17 7.93 -4.64 -0.99
N VAL A 18 8.94 -3.76 -0.92
CA VAL A 18 9.70 -3.53 0.31
C VAL A 18 8.85 -2.73 1.30
N GLY A 19 8.74 -3.28 2.52
CA GLY A 19 8.07 -2.62 3.64
C GLY A 19 8.90 -2.77 4.90
N ASP A 20 9.95 -1.95 5.03
CA ASP A 20 10.81 -1.91 6.21
C ASP A 20 10.01 -1.50 7.45
N VAL A 21 10.39 -2.03 8.62
CA VAL A 21 9.69 -1.76 9.87
C VAL A 21 10.63 -1.18 10.90
N ILE A 22 10.37 0.05 11.35
CA ILE A 22 11.07 0.68 12.47
C ILE A 22 10.52 0.08 13.75
N VAL A 23 11.40 -0.65 14.46
CA VAL A 23 11.08 -1.36 15.70
C VAL A 23 11.63 -0.68 16.95
N GLY A 24 12.39 0.39 16.79
CA GLY A 24 12.95 1.14 17.91
C GLY A 24 13.76 2.37 17.51
N GLY A 25 14.11 3.20 18.51
CA GLY A 25 14.91 4.39 18.32
C GLY A 25 14.12 5.64 17.87
N VAL A 26 12.79 5.54 17.74
CA VAL A 26 11.89 6.63 17.38
C VAL A 26 10.77 6.71 18.41
N ALA A 27 10.56 7.90 18.99
CA ALA A 27 9.40 8.14 19.84
C ALA A 27 8.12 8.22 18.98
N PRO A 28 6.96 7.79 19.49
CA PRO A 28 5.70 7.97 18.79
C PRO A 28 5.47 9.46 18.46
N PRO A 29 4.99 9.80 17.26
CA PRO A 29 4.64 11.16 16.92
C PRO A 29 3.54 11.70 17.83
N PRO A 30 3.43 13.04 18.01
CA PRO A 30 2.31 13.62 18.72
C PRO A 30 0.99 13.36 17.99
N GLY A 31 -0.10 13.21 18.75
CA GLY A 31 -1.45 12.97 18.25
C GLY A 31 -2.24 12.05 19.15
N ALA A 32 -3.54 12.33 19.31
CA ALA A 32 -4.46 11.51 20.09
C ALA A 32 -4.92 10.25 19.32
N THR A 33 -4.91 10.32 17.98
CA THR A 33 -5.26 9.24 17.06
C THR A 33 -4.09 8.90 16.14
N LEU A 34 -4.12 7.72 15.50
CA LEU A 34 -3.11 7.39 14.48
C LEU A 34 -3.25 8.30 13.24
N TRP A 35 -4.45 8.78 12.95
CA TRP A 35 -4.66 9.77 11.88
C TRP A 35 -3.90 11.06 12.14
N GLU A 36 -3.99 11.60 13.35
CA GLU A 36 -3.23 12.80 13.76
C GLU A 36 -1.73 12.56 13.75
N GLN A 37 -1.27 11.40 14.22
CA GLN A 37 0.16 11.02 14.17
C GLN A 37 0.67 10.88 12.73
N ARG A 38 -0.14 10.31 11.84
CA ARG A 38 0.14 10.24 10.40
C ARG A 38 0.23 11.64 9.79
N SER A 39 -0.71 12.54 10.13
CA SER A 39 -0.74 13.92 9.64
C SER A 39 0.49 14.70 10.10
N PHE A 40 0.92 14.49 11.35
CA PHE A 40 2.17 15.07 11.85
C PHE A 40 3.38 14.64 11.00
N ILE A 41 3.52 13.34 10.67
CA ILE A 41 4.63 12.85 9.83
C ILE A 41 4.51 13.37 8.38
N ALA A 42 3.30 13.58 7.88
CA ALA A 42 3.08 14.15 6.55
C ALA A 42 3.57 15.61 6.46
N GLU A 43 3.45 16.37 7.53
CA GLU A 43 3.91 17.77 7.65
C GLU A 43 5.39 17.85 8.03
N ASP A 44 5.79 17.19 9.14
CA ASP A 44 7.19 17.08 9.57
C ASP A 44 7.86 15.89 8.89
N GLN A 45 8.45 16.12 7.73
CA GLN A 45 9.08 15.11 6.91
C GLN A 45 10.45 14.63 7.43
N THR A 46 10.90 15.10 8.61
CA THR A 46 12.25 14.83 9.13
C THR A 46 12.54 13.33 9.24
N LEU A 47 11.63 12.55 9.85
CA LEU A 47 11.80 11.10 9.97
C LEU A 47 11.70 10.41 8.61
N ARG A 48 10.67 10.76 7.82
CA ARG A 48 10.44 10.19 6.50
C ARG A 48 11.66 10.38 5.59
N ASN A 49 12.17 11.58 5.48
CA ASN A 49 13.34 11.90 4.69
C ASN A 49 14.60 11.20 5.20
N PHE A 50 14.77 11.10 6.52
CA PHE A 50 15.92 10.41 7.11
C PHE A 50 16.00 8.94 6.71
N VAL A 51 14.87 8.21 6.65
CA VAL A 51 14.85 6.77 6.38
C VAL A 51 14.58 6.42 4.92
N LEU A 52 13.95 7.31 4.14
CA LEU A 52 13.58 7.04 2.75
C LEU A 52 14.52 7.66 1.73
N ASN A 53 15.17 8.79 2.04
CA ASN A 53 16.13 9.40 1.10
C ASN A 53 17.47 8.66 1.13
N GLU A 54 18.22 8.77 0.02
CA GLU A 54 19.60 8.34 -0.03
C GLU A 54 20.45 9.13 0.98
N PRO A 55 21.48 8.54 1.60
CA PRO A 55 22.03 7.20 1.37
C PRO A 55 21.41 6.10 2.23
N ARG A 56 20.43 6.40 3.11
CA ARG A 56 19.86 5.43 4.04
C ARG A 56 18.66 4.68 3.48
N GLY A 57 17.99 5.27 2.48
CA GLY A 57 16.81 4.72 1.81
C GLY A 57 16.97 4.72 0.29
N GLY A 58 15.83 4.76 -0.40
CA GLY A 58 15.71 4.83 -1.85
C GLY A 58 14.24 4.82 -2.28
N VAL A 59 13.98 5.29 -3.49
CA VAL A 59 12.61 5.47 -4.04
C VAL A 59 11.76 4.19 -4.01
N PHE A 60 12.38 3.01 -3.98
CA PHE A 60 11.69 1.72 -3.98
C PHE A 60 11.29 1.24 -2.57
N ARG A 61 11.64 1.98 -1.51
CA ARG A 61 11.34 1.57 -0.14
C ARG A 61 10.06 2.19 0.38
N HIS A 62 9.32 1.42 1.14
CA HIS A 62 8.33 1.89 2.11
C HIS A 62 8.85 1.59 3.51
N VAL A 63 8.52 2.43 4.46
CA VAL A 63 8.94 2.26 5.86
C VAL A 63 7.75 2.43 6.79
N ASN A 64 7.60 1.50 7.72
CA ASN A 64 6.51 1.45 8.69
C ASN A 64 7.06 1.77 10.09
N LEU A 65 6.52 2.77 10.75
CA LEU A 65 6.85 3.07 12.14
C LEU A 65 5.89 2.35 13.08
N LEU A 66 6.39 1.41 13.89
CA LEU A 66 5.59 0.83 14.97
C LEU A 66 5.35 1.87 16.07
N VAL A 67 4.11 1.98 16.50
CA VAL A 67 3.68 2.87 17.58
C VAL A 67 2.71 2.15 18.53
N PRO A 68 2.60 2.57 19.80
CA PRO A 68 1.53 2.09 20.66
C PRO A 68 0.16 2.35 20.00
N PRO A 69 -0.75 1.35 20.00
CA PRO A 69 -2.07 1.54 19.45
C PRO A 69 -2.87 2.56 20.27
N LYS A 70 -3.84 3.20 19.63
CA LYS A 70 -4.79 4.10 20.27
C LYS A 70 -6.14 3.43 20.51
N HIS A 71 -6.48 2.46 19.64
CA HIS A 71 -7.70 1.67 19.79
C HIS A 71 -7.47 0.51 20.78
N PRO A 72 -8.40 0.26 21.73
CA PRO A 72 -8.22 -0.77 22.77
C PRO A 72 -8.18 -2.21 22.24
N ASP A 73 -8.76 -2.45 21.06
CA ASP A 73 -8.79 -3.77 20.42
C ASP A 73 -7.56 -4.04 19.53
N ALA A 74 -6.62 -3.10 19.43
CA ALA A 74 -5.44 -3.27 18.60
C ALA A 74 -4.23 -3.75 19.40
N ASP A 75 -3.51 -4.73 18.87
CA ASP A 75 -2.29 -5.26 19.45
C ASP A 75 -1.07 -4.36 19.16
N MET A 76 -1.07 -3.70 18.00
CA MET A 76 0.00 -2.79 17.58
C MET A 76 -0.53 -1.74 16.61
N GLY A 77 -0.07 -0.50 16.77
CA GLY A 77 -0.26 0.58 15.81
C GLY A 77 0.93 0.69 14.84
N PHE A 78 0.69 1.14 13.61
CA PHE A 78 1.77 1.45 12.68
C PHE A 78 1.40 2.61 11.75
N ILE A 79 2.42 3.39 11.35
CA ILE A 79 2.29 4.53 10.44
C ILE A 79 3.14 4.25 9.22
N ILE A 80 2.53 4.34 8.05
CA ILE A 80 3.15 4.03 6.77
C ILE A 80 3.81 5.30 6.22
N MET A 81 5.05 5.19 5.80
CA MET A 81 5.81 6.25 5.14
C MET A 81 6.25 5.75 3.76
N GLU A 82 5.78 6.40 2.73
CA GLU A 82 6.21 6.23 1.34
C GLU A 82 7.02 7.45 0.87
N PRO A 83 7.72 7.38 -0.26
CA PRO A 83 8.56 8.49 -0.72
C PRO A 83 7.86 9.85 -0.74
N GLU A 84 6.61 9.94 -1.18
CA GLU A 84 5.84 11.20 -1.25
C GLU A 84 4.65 11.24 -0.29
N PHE A 85 4.15 10.09 0.17
CA PHE A 85 2.91 10.00 0.92
C PHE A 85 3.07 9.30 2.27
N THR A 86 2.09 9.53 3.12
CA THR A 86 1.81 8.76 4.33
C THR A 86 0.39 8.19 4.18
N PRO A 87 0.22 7.06 3.46
CA PRO A 87 -1.11 6.53 3.16
C PRO A 87 -1.86 6.10 4.42
N PRO A 88 -3.20 6.11 4.39
CA PRO A 88 -4.01 5.70 5.54
C PRO A 88 -3.96 4.18 5.77
N MET A 89 -3.74 3.41 4.71
CA MET A 89 -3.66 1.95 4.74
C MET A 89 -2.80 1.44 3.58
N SER A 90 -2.11 0.33 3.79
CA SER A 90 -1.40 -0.41 2.74
C SER A 90 -1.42 -1.90 3.05
N GLY A 91 -1.85 -2.72 2.08
CA GLY A 91 -1.95 -4.16 2.24
C GLY A 91 -0.57 -4.84 2.32
N SER A 92 0.36 -4.49 1.44
CA SER A 92 1.73 -5.02 1.47
C SER A 92 2.47 -4.64 2.74
N ASN A 93 2.35 -3.37 3.19
CA ASN A 93 2.94 -2.92 4.44
C ASN A 93 2.32 -3.62 5.65
N SER A 94 1.01 -3.86 5.68
CA SER A 94 0.37 -4.64 6.76
C SER A 94 0.90 -6.07 6.81
N ILE A 95 1.14 -6.71 5.66
CA ILE A 95 1.76 -8.04 5.59
C ILE A 95 3.20 -7.99 6.12
N CYS A 96 4.01 -6.99 5.71
CA CYS A 96 5.37 -6.81 6.22
C CYS A 96 5.39 -6.60 7.74
N VAL A 97 4.53 -5.72 8.26
CA VAL A 97 4.41 -5.43 9.70
C VAL A 97 4.02 -6.69 10.46
N ALA A 98 2.97 -7.42 10.04
CA ALA A 98 2.56 -8.66 10.69
C ALA A 98 3.66 -9.73 10.66
N THR A 99 4.35 -9.89 9.52
CA THR A 99 5.48 -10.81 9.40
C THR A 99 6.59 -10.44 10.38
N VAL A 100 6.98 -9.16 10.45
CA VAL A 100 8.03 -8.70 11.37
C VAL A 100 7.61 -8.90 12.82
N LEU A 101 6.38 -8.54 13.19
CA LEU A 101 5.88 -8.69 14.56
C LEU A 101 5.92 -10.15 15.03
N LEU A 102 5.54 -11.09 14.17
CA LEU A 102 5.45 -12.51 14.50
C LEU A 102 6.81 -13.22 14.37
N ASP A 103 7.47 -13.11 13.22
CA ASP A 103 8.72 -13.85 12.95
C ASP A 103 9.91 -13.34 13.78
N SER A 104 9.86 -12.09 14.29
CA SER A 104 10.89 -11.56 15.22
C SER A 104 10.52 -11.67 16.69
N GLY A 105 9.34 -12.19 17.02
CA GLY A 105 8.89 -12.39 18.39
C GLY A 105 8.52 -11.10 19.14
N ILE A 106 8.23 -10.00 18.43
CA ILE A 106 7.71 -8.76 19.04
C ILE A 106 6.31 -9.01 19.61
N LEU A 107 5.48 -9.76 18.87
CA LEU A 107 4.23 -10.33 19.38
C LEU A 107 4.32 -11.86 19.40
N PRO A 108 3.62 -12.52 20.34
CA PRO A 108 3.64 -13.98 20.43
C PRO A 108 2.97 -14.62 19.21
N MET A 109 3.62 -15.62 18.64
CA MET A 109 3.07 -16.47 17.58
C MET A 109 2.38 -17.70 18.19
N GLN A 110 1.25 -18.08 17.64
CA GLN A 110 0.54 -19.33 17.91
C GLN A 110 0.48 -20.17 16.64
N GLU A 111 0.71 -21.47 16.76
CA GLU A 111 0.57 -22.42 15.64
C GLU A 111 -0.67 -23.30 15.84
N PRO A 112 -1.38 -23.66 14.79
CA PRO A 112 -1.10 -23.39 13.38
C PRO A 112 -1.58 -22.02 12.88
N GLU A 113 -2.25 -21.22 13.72
CA GLU A 113 -2.86 -19.96 13.33
C GLU A 113 -2.71 -18.92 14.42
N THR A 114 -2.33 -17.71 14.02
CA THR A 114 -2.25 -16.52 14.87
C THR A 114 -3.22 -15.46 14.38
N HIS A 115 -3.97 -14.87 15.30
CA HIS A 115 -4.81 -13.70 15.06
C HIS A 115 -4.23 -12.49 15.76
N LEU A 116 -4.18 -11.35 15.07
CA LEU A 116 -3.83 -10.06 15.65
C LEU A 116 -4.62 -8.94 14.98
N THR A 117 -4.78 -7.85 15.70
CA THR A 117 -5.40 -6.63 15.18
C THR A 117 -4.36 -5.53 15.12
N LEU A 118 -4.09 -5.02 13.92
CA LEU A 118 -3.27 -3.83 13.73
C LEU A 118 -4.15 -2.59 13.68
N GLU A 119 -3.62 -1.45 14.08
CA GLU A 119 -4.23 -0.15 13.86
C GLU A 119 -3.39 0.64 12.86
N ALA A 120 -3.98 0.90 11.69
CA ALA A 120 -3.45 1.84 10.70
C ALA A 120 -4.14 3.20 10.83
N PRO A 121 -3.61 4.28 10.25
CA PRO A 121 -4.30 5.57 10.26
C PRO A 121 -5.72 5.52 9.67
N GLY A 122 -5.97 4.62 8.72
CA GLY A 122 -7.29 4.39 8.11
C GLY A 122 -8.27 3.56 8.94
N GLY A 123 -7.83 2.95 10.04
CA GLY A 123 -8.67 2.14 10.93
C GLY A 123 -8.05 0.81 11.34
N LEU A 124 -8.87 -0.05 11.95
CA LEU A 124 -8.46 -1.37 12.38
C LEU A 124 -8.28 -2.33 11.20
N VAL A 125 -7.20 -3.08 11.24
CA VAL A 125 -6.82 -4.08 10.26
C VAL A 125 -6.73 -5.42 10.97
N ARG A 126 -7.71 -6.29 10.75
CA ARG A 126 -7.69 -7.64 11.31
C ARG A 126 -6.78 -8.52 10.48
N VAL A 127 -5.88 -9.20 11.16
CA VAL A 127 -4.88 -10.07 10.54
C VAL A 127 -5.03 -11.48 11.07
N ARG A 128 -5.00 -12.45 10.16
CA ARG A 128 -4.83 -13.86 10.44
C ARG A 128 -3.56 -14.34 9.75
N ALA A 129 -2.75 -15.10 10.43
CA ALA A 129 -1.53 -15.68 9.90
C ALA A 129 -1.55 -17.20 10.01
N ASP A 130 -1.33 -17.90 8.91
CA ASP A 130 -1.01 -19.33 8.95
C ASP A 130 0.44 -19.47 9.40
N CYS A 131 0.66 -20.18 10.51
CA CYS A 131 1.97 -20.26 11.17
C CYS A 131 2.44 -21.71 11.26
N ARG A 132 3.73 -21.92 10.97
CA ARG A 132 4.38 -23.21 11.08
C ARG A 132 5.89 -23.06 11.30
N ASP A 133 6.43 -23.85 12.23
CA ASP A 133 7.88 -23.89 12.53
C ASP A 133 8.46 -22.49 12.87
N GLY A 134 7.69 -21.69 13.62
CA GLY A 134 8.10 -20.34 14.03
C GLY A 134 8.05 -19.29 12.90
N LYS A 135 7.34 -19.57 11.80
CA LYS A 135 7.19 -18.68 10.67
C LYS A 135 5.73 -18.43 10.33
N ALA A 136 5.38 -17.16 10.08
CA ALA A 136 4.13 -16.76 9.44
C ALA A 136 4.22 -17.01 7.93
N GLU A 137 3.70 -18.16 7.48
CA GLU A 137 3.84 -18.61 6.08
C GLU A 137 2.94 -17.83 5.12
N ARG A 138 1.76 -17.42 5.60
CA ARG A 138 0.82 -16.60 4.84
C ARG A 138 0.05 -15.68 5.77
N ILE A 139 -0.03 -14.44 5.38
CA ILE A 139 -0.77 -13.40 6.10
C ILE A 139 -2.05 -13.08 5.33
N TYR A 140 -3.16 -13.06 6.04
CA TYR A 140 -4.47 -12.62 5.58
C TYR A 140 -4.81 -11.31 6.27
N VAL A 141 -5.15 -10.32 5.48
CA VAL A 141 -5.45 -8.96 5.95
C VAL A 141 -6.90 -8.65 5.57
N GLN A 142 -7.76 -8.54 6.56
CA GLN A 142 -9.08 -7.95 6.36
C GLN A 142 -8.91 -6.44 6.29
N ASN A 143 -9.02 -5.92 5.08
CA ASN A 143 -8.81 -4.52 4.78
C ASN A 143 -10.03 -3.67 5.20
N VAL A 144 -9.85 -2.36 5.23
CA VAL A 144 -10.93 -1.39 5.43
C VAL A 144 -11.97 -1.47 4.31
N PRO A 145 -13.23 -1.03 4.55
CA PRO A 145 -14.27 -1.03 3.53
C PRO A 145 -13.83 -0.34 2.24
N SER A 146 -14.07 -1.01 1.11
CA SER A 146 -13.62 -0.60 -0.23
C SER A 146 -14.81 -0.42 -1.15
N PHE A 147 -14.77 0.61 -2.02
CA PHE A 147 -15.91 0.99 -2.85
C PHE A 147 -15.50 1.55 -4.21
N ALA A 148 -16.37 1.38 -5.21
CA ALA A 148 -16.32 2.06 -6.49
C ALA A 148 -16.83 3.50 -6.34
N ARG A 149 -16.21 4.47 -7.03
CA ARG A 149 -16.67 5.86 -7.04
C ARG A 149 -17.24 6.25 -8.40
N GLU A 150 -16.40 6.40 -9.40
CA GLU A 150 -16.81 6.68 -10.78
C GLU A 150 -16.55 5.47 -11.65
N ILE A 151 -17.38 5.22 -12.65
CA ILE A 151 -17.25 4.07 -13.55
C ILE A 151 -17.35 4.55 -15.00
N GLY A 152 -16.30 4.29 -15.80
CA GLY A 152 -16.27 4.54 -17.24
C GLY A 152 -16.33 6.03 -17.61
N VAL A 153 -15.83 6.92 -16.75
CA VAL A 153 -15.85 8.37 -17.01
C VAL A 153 -14.72 8.77 -17.94
N PRO A 154 -14.96 9.76 -18.85
CA PRO A 154 -13.91 10.24 -19.74
C PRO A 154 -12.87 11.07 -18.97
N LEU A 155 -11.60 10.83 -19.27
CA LEU A 155 -10.44 11.55 -18.76
C LEU A 155 -9.56 11.98 -19.92
N ASN A 156 -9.34 13.27 -20.10
CA ASN A 156 -8.44 13.76 -21.13
C ASN A 156 -7.00 13.86 -20.60
N VAL A 157 -6.12 13.01 -21.09
CA VAL A 157 -4.71 12.98 -20.65
C VAL A 157 -3.83 13.66 -21.69
N PRO A 158 -3.13 14.75 -21.35
CA PRO A 158 -2.29 15.48 -22.29
C PRO A 158 -1.27 14.59 -22.99
N GLY A 159 -1.27 14.59 -24.35
CA GLY A 159 -0.37 13.78 -25.18
C GLY A 159 -0.65 12.27 -25.20
N ILE A 160 -1.79 11.83 -24.64
CA ILE A 160 -2.30 10.45 -24.75
C ILE A 160 -3.66 10.45 -25.44
N GLY A 161 -4.55 11.38 -25.06
CA GLY A 161 -5.92 11.44 -25.58
C GLY A 161 -6.95 11.19 -24.48
N THR A 162 -8.19 10.88 -24.90
CA THR A 162 -9.28 10.60 -23.96
C THR A 162 -9.33 9.13 -23.64
N LEU A 163 -9.20 8.81 -22.34
CA LEU A 163 -9.37 7.48 -21.76
C LEU A 163 -10.73 7.37 -21.06
N HIS A 164 -11.28 6.18 -20.95
CA HIS A 164 -12.41 5.89 -20.08
C HIS A 164 -11.88 5.20 -18.83
N VAL A 165 -12.00 5.86 -17.69
CA VAL A 165 -11.39 5.42 -16.44
C VAL A 165 -12.43 5.14 -15.36
N ASP A 166 -12.08 4.32 -14.40
CA ASP A 166 -12.83 4.13 -13.17
C ASP A 166 -12.09 4.82 -12.02
N THR A 167 -12.79 5.22 -10.95
CA THR A 167 -12.16 5.59 -9.68
C THR A 167 -12.70 4.76 -8.54
N ALA A 168 -11.84 4.40 -7.59
CA ALA A 168 -12.21 3.53 -6.49
C ALA A 168 -11.33 3.77 -5.25
N TYR A 169 -11.82 3.29 -4.11
CA TYR A 169 -11.11 3.27 -2.84
C TYR A 169 -10.95 1.84 -2.33
N GLY A 170 -9.76 1.51 -1.86
CA GLY A 170 -9.44 0.20 -1.29
C GLY A 170 -8.54 0.28 -0.04
N GLY A 171 -8.70 1.34 0.75
CA GLY A 171 -7.77 1.75 1.81
C GLY A 171 -6.85 2.87 1.34
N ASP A 172 -6.83 3.11 0.04
CA ASP A 172 -6.30 4.28 -0.66
C ASP A 172 -7.13 4.52 -1.93
N SER A 173 -6.94 5.65 -2.61
CA SER A 173 -7.73 6.09 -3.76
C SER A 173 -6.98 5.89 -5.07
N PHE A 174 -7.72 5.40 -6.07
CA PHE A 174 -7.15 5.00 -7.36
C PHE A 174 -7.93 5.59 -8.53
N VAL A 175 -7.20 6.01 -9.57
CA VAL A 175 -7.70 5.98 -10.95
C VAL A 175 -7.30 4.65 -11.57
N VAL A 176 -8.25 3.96 -12.21
CA VAL A 176 -8.08 2.60 -12.74
C VAL A 176 -8.27 2.61 -14.24
N VAL A 177 -7.28 2.10 -14.97
CA VAL A 177 -7.25 2.06 -16.43
C VAL A 177 -6.97 0.64 -16.95
N GLN A 178 -7.47 0.31 -18.13
CA GLN A 178 -7.08 -0.92 -18.81
C GLN A 178 -5.76 -0.69 -19.54
N ALA A 179 -4.76 -1.52 -19.29
CA ALA A 179 -3.46 -1.40 -19.98
C ALA A 179 -3.59 -1.57 -21.50
N ALA A 180 -4.56 -2.35 -21.95
CA ALA A 180 -4.84 -2.58 -23.35
C ALA A 180 -5.32 -1.31 -24.10
N ASP A 181 -6.00 -0.38 -23.42
CA ASP A 181 -6.45 0.89 -24.03
C ASP A 181 -5.27 1.81 -24.36
N LEU A 182 -4.09 1.50 -23.82
CA LEU A 182 -2.83 2.23 -24.02
C LEU A 182 -1.80 1.41 -24.81
N GLU A 183 -2.18 0.23 -25.32
CA GLU A 183 -1.29 -0.71 -25.99
C GLU A 183 -0.08 -1.12 -25.11
N LEU A 184 -0.25 -1.14 -23.78
CA LEU A 184 0.79 -1.50 -22.82
C LEU A 184 0.62 -2.93 -22.30
N GLU A 185 1.74 -3.59 -22.07
CA GLU A 185 1.81 -4.85 -21.35
C GLU A 185 2.22 -4.62 -19.88
N ILE A 186 1.63 -5.40 -18.96
CA ILE A 186 2.03 -5.38 -17.56
C ILE A 186 3.17 -6.39 -17.37
N CYS A 187 4.39 -5.94 -17.59
CA CYS A 187 5.61 -6.76 -17.49
C CYS A 187 6.80 -5.89 -17.01
N GLU A 188 7.88 -6.56 -16.62
CA GLU A 188 9.07 -5.91 -16.06
C GLU A 188 9.72 -4.89 -17.00
N THR A 189 9.73 -5.17 -18.30
CA THR A 189 10.36 -4.30 -19.32
C THR A 189 9.59 -3.01 -19.54
N GLU A 190 8.29 -2.99 -19.25
CA GLU A 190 7.42 -1.82 -19.39
C GLU A 190 7.32 -0.97 -18.10
N ALA A 191 8.02 -1.35 -17.03
CA ALA A 191 7.89 -0.68 -15.74
C ALA A 191 8.14 0.83 -15.80
N LYS A 192 9.13 1.29 -16.59
CA LYS A 192 9.41 2.72 -16.78
C LYS A 192 8.28 3.43 -17.53
N THR A 193 7.78 2.83 -18.59
CA THR A 193 6.67 3.36 -19.39
C THR A 193 5.39 3.46 -18.55
N LEU A 194 5.07 2.39 -17.80
CA LEU A 194 3.93 2.37 -16.87
C LEU A 194 4.05 3.47 -15.81
N ALA A 195 5.24 3.67 -15.22
CA ALA A 195 5.47 4.72 -14.24
C ALA A 195 5.21 6.12 -14.84
N GLN A 196 5.76 6.41 -16.02
CA GLN A 196 5.63 7.71 -16.69
C GLN A 196 4.19 8.00 -17.14
N ILE A 197 3.54 7.02 -17.76
CA ILE A 197 2.15 7.17 -18.23
C ILE A 197 1.20 7.26 -17.04
N GLY A 198 1.42 6.42 -16.02
CA GLY A 198 0.59 6.42 -14.81
C GLY A 198 0.65 7.73 -14.03
N SER A 199 1.82 8.38 -13.95
CA SER A 199 1.94 9.70 -13.33
C SER A 199 1.12 10.76 -14.11
N ARG A 200 1.16 10.76 -15.44
CA ARG A 200 0.37 11.69 -16.27
C ARG A 200 -1.14 11.46 -16.13
N ILE A 201 -1.56 10.19 -16.07
CA ILE A 201 -2.97 9.83 -15.84
C ILE A 201 -3.41 10.29 -14.44
N LEU A 202 -2.57 10.08 -13.43
CA LEU A 202 -2.85 10.51 -12.06
C LEU A 202 -3.02 12.02 -11.94
N ASP A 203 -2.12 12.79 -12.55
CA ASP A 203 -2.20 14.26 -12.55
C ASP A 203 -3.49 14.74 -13.22
N ALA A 204 -3.81 14.21 -14.41
CA ALA A 204 -5.04 14.53 -15.12
C ALA A 204 -6.30 14.13 -14.32
N ALA A 205 -6.28 12.98 -13.62
CA ALA A 205 -7.40 12.52 -12.82
C ALA A 205 -7.62 13.41 -11.58
N ASN A 206 -6.56 13.85 -10.92
CA ASN A 206 -6.68 14.80 -9.81
C ASN A 206 -7.20 16.16 -10.27
N GLU A 207 -6.78 16.65 -11.45
CA GLU A 207 -7.23 17.93 -12.01
C GLU A 207 -8.70 17.91 -12.46
N GLN A 208 -9.15 16.81 -13.11
CA GLN A 208 -10.44 16.76 -13.80
C GLN A 208 -11.54 16.03 -13.02
N LEU A 209 -11.20 14.99 -12.26
CA LEU A 209 -12.17 14.17 -11.55
C LEU A 209 -12.14 14.45 -10.03
N GLY A 210 -10.94 14.51 -9.45
CA GLY A 210 -10.77 14.58 -8.00
C GLY A 210 -11.27 13.32 -7.29
N PHE A 211 -11.29 13.38 -5.95
CA PHE A 211 -11.83 12.33 -5.10
C PHE A 211 -12.38 12.94 -3.81
N ALA A 212 -13.41 12.33 -3.24
CA ALA A 212 -13.92 12.67 -1.91
C ALA A 212 -14.36 11.39 -1.19
N HIS A 213 -13.67 11.06 -0.09
CA HIS A 213 -14.06 9.93 0.73
C HIS A 213 -15.37 10.25 1.48
N PRO A 214 -16.40 9.36 1.47
CA PRO A 214 -17.73 9.70 1.97
C PRO A 214 -17.80 10.05 3.47
N THR A 215 -16.86 9.55 4.27
CA THR A 215 -16.86 9.74 5.73
C THR A 215 -15.55 10.31 6.28
N ASN A 216 -14.56 10.60 5.40
CA ASN A 216 -13.30 11.22 5.79
C ASN A 216 -12.98 12.39 4.87
N PRO A 217 -13.40 13.62 5.22
CA PRO A 217 -13.22 14.80 4.37
C PRO A 217 -11.74 15.20 4.17
N ASP A 218 -10.83 14.74 5.04
CA ASP A 218 -9.39 14.99 4.91
C ASP A 218 -8.75 14.15 3.80
N TRP A 219 -9.48 13.16 3.24
CA TRP A 219 -9.04 12.36 2.12
C TRP A 219 -9.77 12.77 0.85
N ALA A 220 -9.18 13.72 0.10
CA ALA A 220 -9.82 14.40 -1.02
C ALA A 220 -8.93 14.43 -2.29
N HIS A 221 -8.14 13.39 -2.54
CA HIS A 221 -7.29 13.27 -3.72
C HIS A 221 -7.24 11.82 -4.21
N ILE A 222 -6.79 11.60 -5.45
CA ILE A 222 -6.43 10.30 -5.99
C ILE A 222 -4.93 10.12 -5.81
N SER A 223 -4.52 9.04 -5.11
CA SER A 223 -3.12 8.79 -4.78
C SER A 223 -2.36 8.06 -5.87
N PHE A 224 -3.03 7.15 -6.59
CA PHE A 224 -2.36 6.18 -7.45
C PHE A 224 -3.11 5.95 -8.76
N CYS A 225 -2.33 5.59 -9.81
CA CYS A 225 -2.87 5.04 -11.05
C CYS A 225 -2.67 3.52 -11.08
N ALA A 226 -3.75 2.77 -11.23
CA ALA A 226 -3.75 1.31 -11.33
C ALA A 226 -4.03 0.86 -12.77
N PHE A 227 -3.06 0.18 -13.37
CA PHE A 227 -3.21 -0.51 -14.66
C PHE A 227 -3.74 -1.91 -14.45
N CYS A 228 -4.77 -2.27 -15.20
CA CYS A 228 -5.39 -3.57 -15.16
C CYS A 228 -5.23 -4.32 -16.49
N GLY A 229 -4.83 -5.58 -16.40
CA GLY A 229 -4.86 -6.51 -17.52
C GLY A 229 -6.23 -7.17 -17.67
N PRO A 230 -6.43 -7.99 -18.71
CA PRO A 230 -7.67 -8.73 -18.94
C PRO A 230 -7.96 -9.71 -17.80
N LEU A 231 -9.25 -9.89 -17.53
CA LEU A 231 -9.73 -10.91 -16.60
C LEU A 231 -9.71 -12.30 -17.26
N THR A 232 -9.19 -13.27 -16.55
CA THR A 232 -9.23 -14.69 -16.94
C THR A 232 -9.88 -15.50 -15.83
N SER A 233 -10.68 -16.51 -16.21
CA SER A 233 -11.32 -17.40 -15.25
C SER A 233 -10.32 -18.40 -14.65
N THR A 234 -10.50 -18.71 -13.38
CA THR A 234 -9.82 -19.77 -12.64
C THR A 234 -10.86 -20.74 -12.05
N PRO A 235 -10.47 -21.89 -11.51
CA PRO A 235 -11.42 -22.81 -10.89
C PRO A 235 -12.24 -22.20 -9.75
N THR A 236 -11.71 -21.22 -9.03
CA THR A 236 -12.34 -20.60 -7.84
C THR A 236 -12.77 -19.14 -8.06
N GLY A 237 -12.50 -18.57 -9.24
CA GLY A 237 -12.85 -17.17 -9.48
C GLY A 237 -12.13 -16.56 -10.67
N LEU A 238 -11.46 -15.43 -10.46
CA LEU A 238 -10.86 -14.62 -11.51
C LEU A 238 -9.37 -14.37 -11.25
N ARG A 239 -8.64 -14.12 -12.32
CA ARG A 239 -7.23 -13.73 -12.29
C ARG A 239 -6.97 -12.59 -13.26
N SER A 240 -6.07 -11.69 -12.91
CA SER A 240 -5.58 -10.66 -13.82
C SER A 240 -4.22 -10.12 -13.38
N ARG A 241 -3.42 -9.61 -14.33
CA ARG A 241 -2.25 -8.79 -14.02
C ARG A 241 -2.67 -7.39 -13.59
N SER A 242 -1.87 -6.77 -12.72
CA SER A 242 -2.01 -5.38 -12.31
C SER A 242 -0.65 -4.75 -12.04
N ALA A 243 -0.57 -3.44 -12.27
CA ALA A 243 0.56 -2.62 -11.90
C ALA A 243 0.04 -1.30 -11.34
N VAL A 244 0.68 -0.77 -10.32
CA VAL A 244 0.29 0.51 -9.70
C VAL A 244 1.46 1.46 -9.74
N THR A 245 1.23 2.64 -10.34
CA THR A 245 2.19 3.73 -10.30
C THR A 245 2.07 4.50 -9.00
N ILE A 246 3.20 4.67 -8.34
CA ILE A 246 3.38 5.36 -7.06
C ILE A 246 4.28 6.58 -7.31
N GLN A 247 3.93 7.74 -6.77
CA GLN A 247 4.78 8.92 -6.85
C GLN A 247 6.10 8.70 -6.06
N PRO A 248 7.25 9.20 -6.56
CA PRO A 248 7.41 10.17 -7.64
C PRO A 248 7.58 9.56 -9.06
N GLY A 249 7.16 8.33 -9.29
CA GLY A 249 7.23 7.69 -10.61
C GLY A 249 7.90 6.33 -10.58
N LYS A 250 7.52 5.49 -9.61
CA LYS A 250 7.85 4.06 -9.57
C LYS A 250 6.59 3.21 -9.78
N VAL A 251 6.78 1.93 -10.04
CA VAL A 251 5.71 0.92 -10.04
C VAL A 251 5.86 0.04 -8.80
N ASP A 252 4.76 -0.28 -8.13
CA ASP A 252 4.72 -1.26 -7.04
C ASP A 252 5.21 -2.63 -7.55
N ARG A 253 6.03 -3.31 -6.77
CA ARG A 253 6.53 -4.65 -7.11
C ARG A 253 5.52 -5.73 -6.78
N SER A 254 4.70 -5.51 -5.75
CA SER A 254 3.57 -6.38 -5.43
C SER A 254 2.33 -6.03 -6.29
N PRO A 255 1.24 -6.83 -6.22
CA PRO A 255 -0.02 -6.45 -6.85
C PRO A 255 -0.74 -5.26 -6.20
N THR A 256 -0.21 -4.67 -5.14
CA THR A 256 -0.78 -3.59 -4.32
C THR A 256 -2.11 -3.99 -3.65
N GLY A 257 -2.07 -4.35 -2.37
CA GLY A 257 -3.25 -4.90 -1.67
C GLY A 257 -4.46 -3.97 -1.66
N THR A 258 -4.25 -2.67 -1.54
CA THR A 258 -5.30 -1.66 -1.61
C THR A 258 -5.89 -1.55 -3.04
N ALA A 259 -5.09 -1.69 -4.08
CA ALA A 259 -5.57 -1.74 -5.46
C ALA A 259 -6.37 -3.03 -5.73
N VAL A 260 -5.94 -4.18 -5.19
CA VAL A 260 -6.70 -5.45 -5.26
C VAL A 260 -8.08 -5.27 -4.63
N SER A 261 -8.14 -4.63 -3.47
CA SER A 261 -9.39 -4.34 -2.76
C SER A 261 -10.30 -3.39 -3.55
N ALA A 262 -9.76 -2.28 -4.06
CA ALA A 262 -10.47 -1.32 -4.91
C ALA A 262 -10.99 -1.99 -6.20
N ARG A 263 -10.17 -2.84 -6.82
CA ARG A 263 -10.55 -3.56 -8.03
C ARG A 263 -11.68 -4.57 -7.80
N MET A 264 -11.68 -5.30 -6.68
CA MET A 264 -12.79 -6.19 -6.33
C MET A 264 -14.09 -5.40 -6.15
N ALA A 265 -14.05 -4.24 -5.51
CA ALA A 265 -15.21 -3.36 -5.38
C ALA A 265 -15.73 -2.88 -6.75
N LEU A 266 -14.83 -2.48 -7.66
CA LEU A 266 -15.19 -2.12 -9.04
C LEU A 266 -15.77 -3.29 -9.81
N MET A 267 -15.15 -4.47 -9.75
CA MET A 267 -15.63 -5.66 -10.46
C MET A 267 -17.02 -6.09 -9.98
N LEU A 268 -17.27 -6.03 -8.66
CA LEU A 268 -18.60 -6.30 -8.11
C LEU A 268 -19.62 -5.27 -8.60
N ALA A 269 -19.29 -3.97 -8.54
CA ALA A 269 -20.18 -2.89 -8.99
C ALA A 269 -20.48 -2.96 -10.50
N LYS A 270 -19.52 -3.45 -11.32
CA LYS A 270 -19.67 -3.66 -12.77
C LYS A 270 -20.31 -5.00 -13.13
N GLY A 271 -20.66 -5.85 -12.14
CA GLY A 271 -21.18 -7.20 -12.38
C GLY A 271 -20.17 -8.16 -13.05
N GLN A 272 -18.88 -7.87 -12.97
CA GLN A 272 -17.79 -8.69 -13.53
C GLN A 272 -17.32 -9.77 -12.54
N MET A 273 -17.68 -9.66 -11.27
CA MET A 273 -17.36 -10.58 -10.19
C MET A 273 -18.58 -10.77 -9.29
N THR A 274 -18.75 -11.95 -8.74
CA THR A 274 -19.73 -12.23 -7.67
C THR A 274 -19.03 -12.27 -6.31
N ALA A 275 -19.79 -12.12 -5.24
CA ALA A 275 -19.21 -12.01 -3.88
C ALA A 275 -18.56 -13.31 -3.36
N ASP A 276 -18.88 -14.43 -3.95
CA ASP A 276 -18.37 -15.77 -3.63
C ASP A 276 -17.14 -16.19 -4.43
N GLN A 277 -16.72 -15.38 -5.40
CA GLN A 277 -15.54 -15.64 -6.21
C GLN A 277 -14.26 -15.10 -5.55
N ASP A 278 -13.18 -15.86 -5.71
CA ASP A 278 -11.82 -15.39 -5.41
C ASP A 278 -11.28 -14.52 -6.55
N PHE A 279 -10.37 -13.63 -6.21
CA PHE A 279 -9.60 -12.85 -7.18
C PHE A 279 -8.10 -13.02 -6.94
N GLU A 280 -7.35 -13.39 -7.96
CA GLU A 280 -5.89 -13.45 -7.93
C GLU A 280 -5.30 -12.32 -8.78
N ALA A 281 -4.68 -11.36 -8.13
CA ALA A 281 -3.94 -10.29 -8.79
C ALA A 281 -2.47 -10.68 -8.92
N ILE A 282 -1.91 -10.56 -10.14
CA ILE A 282 -0.52 -10.87 -10.47
C ILE A 282 0.23 -9.56 -10.73
N SER A 283 1.34 -9.33 -10.05
CA SER A 283 2.19 -8.16 -10.28
C SER A 283 3.01 -8.27 -11.56
N LEU A 284 3.72 -7.17 -11.91
CA LEU A 284 4.61 -7.18 -13.06
C LEU A 284 5.79 -8.15 -12.91
N ILE A 285 6.26 -8.46 -11.69
CA ILE A 285 7.31 -9.45 -11.40
C ILE A 285 6.78 -10.88 -11.21
N GLY A 286 5.47 -11.11 -11.43
CA GLY A 286 4.84 -12.42 -11.31
C GLY A 286 4.48 -12.87 -9.90
N SER A 287 4.65 -12.02 -8.87
CA SER A 287 4.15 -12.31 -7.53
C SER A 287 2.62 -12.16 -7.46
N SER A 288 1.97 -12.70 -6.42
CA SER A 288 0.51 -12.66 -6.38
C SER A 288 -0.06 -12.34 -4.99
N PHE A 289 -1.13 -11.55 -4.99
CA PHE A 289 -2.08 -11.48 -3.87
C PHE A 289 -3.37 -12.18 -4.25
N LYS A 290 -3.93 -12.91 -3.28
CA LYS A 290 -5.29 -13.45 -3.39
C LYS A 290 -6.24 -12.56 -2.61
N GLY A 291 -7.39 -12.27 -3.20
CA GLY A 291 -8.45 -11.47 -2.60
C GLY A 291 -9.78 -12.22 -2.59
N ARG A 292 -10.60 -11.97 -1.58
CA ARG A 292 -11.99 -12.38 -1.52
C ARG A 292 -12.83 -11.30 -0.86
N ILE A 293 -14.14 -11.32 -1.11
CA ILE A 293 -15.09 -10.42 -0.45
C ILE A 293 -15.59 -11.11 0.81
N ALA A 294 -15.14 -10.64 1.99
CA ALA A 294 -15.55 -11.21 3.27
C ALA A 294 -16.99 -10.79 3.66
N ALA A 295 -17.39 -9.58 3.28
CA ALA A 295 -18.74 -9.06 3.51
C ALA A 295 -19.05 -7.91 2.56
N GLN A 296 -20.34 -7.59 2.41
CA GLN A 296 -20.83 -6.36 1.80
C GLN A 296 -21.27 -5.38 2.89
N THR A 297 -21.06 -4.09 2.69
CA THR A 297 -21.34 -3.02 3.64
C THR A 297 -21.61 -1.70 2.92
N THR A 298 -21.62 -0.59 3.65
CA THR A 298 -21.64 0.77 3.09
C THR A 298 -20.60 1.65 3.77
N VAL A 299 -20.15 2.69 3.05
CA VAL A 299 -19.36 3.80 3.59
C VAL A 299 -20.16 5.07 3.33
N GLY A 300 -20.74 5.65 4.38
CA GLY A 300 -21.84 6.60 4.20
C GLY A 300 -22.97 5.94 3.39
N ASP A 301 -23.38 6.59 2.30
CA ASP A 301 -24.43 6.09 1.39
C ASP A 301 -23.86 5.27 0.20
N VAL A 302 -22.54 5.05 0.15
CA VAL A 302 -21.88 4.34 -0.95
C VAL A 302 -21.78 2.86 -0.64
N ALA A 303 -22.27 2.00 -1.56
CA ALA A 303 -22.12 0.55 -1.45
C ALA A 303 -20.65 0.15 -1.43
N ALA A 304 -20.26 -0.71 -0.51
CA ALA A 304 -18.88 -1.09 -0.26
C ALA A 304 -18.77 -2.60 0.03
N ILE A 305 -17.56 -3.10 -0.08
CA ILE A 305 -17.18 -4.44 0.34
C ILE A 305 -16.20 -4.37 1.52
N VAL A 306 -16.14 -5.41 2.32
CA VAL A 306 -15.03 -5.68 3.25
C VAL A 306 -14.15 -6.72 2.59
N PRO A 307 -13.02 -6.34 1.99
CA PRO A 307 -12.14 -7.28 1.32
C PRO A 307 -11.18 -7.95 2.31
N GLU A 308 -10.86 -9.21 2.05
CA GLU A 308 -9.71 -9.89 2.64
C GLU A 308 -8.69 -10.16 1.53
N ILE A 309 -7.46 -9.74 1.74
CA ILE A 309 -6.33 -10.03 0.84
C ILE A 309 -5.33 -10.93 1.57
N SER A 310 -4.61 -11.77 0.83
CA SER A 310 -3.55 -12.57 1.41
C SER A 310 -2.32 -12.63 0.53
N GLY A 311 -1.17 -12.66 1.19
CA GLY A 311 0.14 -12.77 0.59
C GLY A 311 1.16 -13.31 1.58
N ARG A 312 2.40 -13.39 1.17
CA ARG A 312 3.52 -13.83 2.01
C ARG A 312 4.49 -12.70 2.23
N GLY A 313 5.09 -12.69 3.43
CA GLY A 313 6.15 -11.76 3.79
C GLY A 313 7.46 -12.49 4.11
N TRP A 314 8.57 -11.80 3.93
CA TRP A 314 9.91 -12.31 4.26
C TRP A 314 10.75 -11.20 4.87
N ILE A 315 11.40 -11.51 5.99
CA ILE A 315 12.45 -10.66 6.57
C ILE A 315 13.70 -10.80 5.71
N THR A 316 14.32 -9.68 5.35
CA THR A 316 15.53 -9.65 4.52
C THR A 316 16.78 -9.21 5.27
N GLY A 317 16.62 -8.59 6.44
CA GLY A 317 17.75 -8.18 7.27
C GLY A 317 17.35 -7.28 8.43
N THR A 318 18.35 -6.92 9.23
CA THR A 318 18.23 -5.93 10.32
C THR A 318 19.24 -4.83 10.12
N HIS A 319 18.84 -3.57 10.35
CA HIS A 319 19.67 -2.39 10.15
C HIS A 319 19.60 -1.44 11.33
N GLN A 320 20.68 -0.70 11.54
CA GLN A 320 20.70 0.47 12.41
C GLN A 320 21.06 1.68 11.55
N HIS A 321 20.09 2.51 11.23
CA HIS A 321 20.37 3.80 10.61
C HIS A 321 20.89 4.76 11.67
N MET A 322 22.02 5.36 11.39
CA MET A 322 22.71 6.25 12.32
C MET A 322 22.96 7.61 11.65
N LEU A 323 23.06 8.64 12.48
CA LEU A 323 23.39 9.98 12.05
C LEU A 323 24.65 10.46 12.78
N ASP A 324 25.76 10.59 12.08
CA ASP A 324 26.93 11.32 12.58
C ASP A 324 26.59 12.82 12.60
N PRO A 325 26.94 13.55 13.67
CA PRO A 325 26.65 15.00 13.75
C PRO A 325 27.33 15.84 12.66
N ASP A 326 28.38 15.31 12.01
CA ASP A 326 29.09 16.00 10.92
C ASP A 326 28.64 15.53 9.52
N ASP A 327 27.63 14.64 9.43
CA ASP A 327 27.04 14.22 8.14
C ASP A 327 26.37 15.45 7.48
N PRO A 328 26.85 15.89 6.30
CA PRO A 328 26.29 17.06 5.61
C PRO A 328 24.87 16.85 5.09
N TRP A 329 24.35 15.60 5.08
CA TRP A 329 23.00 15.26 4.62
C TRP A 329 22.18 14.58 5.73
N PRO A 330 21.82 15.30 6.80
CA PRO A 330 21.10 14.69 7.93
C PRO A 330 19.71 14.13 7.56
N THR A 331 19.06 14.68 6.52
CA THR A 331 17.79 14.21 5.97
C THR A 331 17.93 13.48 4.63
N GLY A 332 19.18 13.22 4.21
CA GLY A 332 19.48 12.59 2.92
C GLY A 332 19.28 13.51 1.73
N TYR A 333 19.31 12.92 0.54
CA TYR A 333 19.16 13.61 -0.75
C TYR A 333 18.40 12.72 -1.74
N ARG A 334 17.93 13.33 -2.84
CA ARG A 334 17.24 12.67 -3.96
C ARG A 334 17.86 13.12 -5.28
N LEU A 335 18.10 12.19 -6.19
CA LEU A 335 18.58 12.48 -7.53
C LEU A 335 17.57 12.02 -8.58
N SER A 336 17.40 12.81 -9.65
CA SER A 336 16.38 12.56 -10.67
C SER A 336 16.64 11.32 -11.53
N ASP A 337 17.82 10.71 -11.46
CA ASP A 337 18.14 9.45 -12.14
C ASP A 337 17.39 8.24 -11.54
N THR A 338 17.01 8.31 -10.26
CA THR A 338 16.25 7.27 -9.55
C THR A 338 14.88 7.74 -9.03
N TRP A 339 14.76 9.04 -8.74
CA TRP A 339 13.55 9.60 -8.08
C TRP A 339 12.52 10.18 -9.06
N GLY A 340 12.76 10.10 -10.36
CA GLY A 340 11.92 10.76 -11.35
C GLY A 340 12.11 12.29 -11.37
N ALA A 341 11.57 12.94 -12.38
CA ALA A 341 11.64 14.40 -12.56
C ALA A 341 10.32 15.04 -12.20
#